data_c690163084f4cd0cd45653d483fb6564
#
_entry.id   c690163084f4cd0cd45653d483fb6564
#
_cell.length_a   1.000
_cell.length_b   1.000
_cell.length_c   1.000
_cell.angle_alpha   90.00
_cell.angle_beta   90.00
_cell.angle_gamma   90.00
#
_symmetry.space_group_name_H-M   'P 1'
#
loop_
_entity.id
_entity.type
_entity.pdbx_description
1 polymer ?
#
loop_
_entity_poly.entity_id
_entity_poly.type
_entity_poly.pdbx_seq_one_letter_code
_entity_poly.pdbx_strand_id
1 'polypeptide(L)'
;MTPYAPTYYAATANPVPDRPALQGDIESDICIIGAGYTGLSTGLFLAEQGFKVTILEAAKVGYGATGRNGGQIVNSYSRDIDTIEKQVGMDGAKVFGQMAFEGNRIIRERIAKYDIKCDLKNGGVFAAFTAKQMGHLDHQRKLWARHGHDQVEMLDKKQLSEIVGTDVYIGGSIDHSGGHFHSLNLALGEAAAIESLGGVIHEQSPVIKIERGAHPVVRTANGSVKARIVVVAGNAYLGNLVPELNAKSMPCGSQVVTTAPLSAEMAQRLLPQDYCVEDCNYLLDYYRLTGDNRLLFGGGVIYGARDPANVEAIIRPKLEKTFPQLKGVKIDFAWTGNFLLTLSRLPQVGTLGQHNNIFYSQGCSGHGITYTHLAGKVLSEAIMGQTDRFNAFAKLPHYPFPGGELLRIPFTAAGAAYYSLRDKFGI
;
A
#
# COMPACT_ATOMS: atom_id res chain seq x y z
N MET A 1 -3.59 24.83 7.43
CA MET A 1 -2.80 23.58 7.48
C MET A 1 -3.75 22.39 7.46
N THR A 2 -3.51 21.41 6.58
CA THR A 2 -4.31 20.17 6.51
C THR A 2 -3.79 19.18 7.55
N PRO A 3 -4.51 18.92 8.66
CA PRO A 3 -4.11 17.96 9.67
C PRO A 3 -4.26 16.53 9.15
N TYR A 4 -3.66 15.55 9.84
CA TYR A 4 -4.00 14.14 9.60
C TYR A 4 -5.49 13.88 9.82
N ALA A 5 -6.02 12.89 9.09
CA ALA A 5 -7.33 12.35 9.44
C ALA A 5 -7.27 11.71 10.85
N PRO A 6 -8.40 11.68 11.59
CA PRO A 6 -8.46 11.14 12.96
C PRO A 6 -8.37 9.60 12.94
N THR A 7 -7.17 9.09 12.69
CA THR A 7 -6.86 7.65 12.67
C THR A 7 -6.10 7.24 13.94
N TYR A 8 -6.11 5.96 14.25
CA TYR A 8 -5.24 5.37 15.25
C TYR A 8 -3.77 5.77 15.00
N TYR A 9 -3.32 5.67 13.76
CA TYR A 9 -1.95 6.00 13.39
C TYR A 9 -1.57 7.46 13.68
N ALA A 10 -2.48 8.40 13.39
CA ALA A 10 -2.23 9.82 13.68
C ALA A 10 -2.21 10.13 15.18
N ALA A 11 -3.04 9.42 15.96
CA ALA A 11 -3.13 9.60 17.41
C ALA A 11 -1.93 9.00 18.17
N THR A 12 -1.23 8.04 17.58
CA THR A 12 -0.12 7.29 18.20
C THR A 12 1.20 7.43 17.44
N ALA A 13 1.27 8.38 16.50
CA ALA A 13 2.47 8.66 15.74
C ALA A 13 3.63 9.14 16.62
N ASN A 14 4.84 8.69 16.28
CA ASN A 14 6.04 9.23 16.89
C ASN A 14 6.15 10.75 16.65
N PRO A 15 6.63 11.51 17.61
CA PRO A 15 6.86 12.95 17.43
C PRO A 15 7.90 13.20 16.34
N VAL A 16 7.60 14.14 15.46
CA VAL A 16 8.51 14.58 14.38
C VAL A 16 8.55 16.10 14.31
N PRO A 17 9.64 16.70 13.83
CA PRO A 17 9.71 18.15 13.61
C PRO A 17 8.71 18.58 12.53
N ASP A 18 8.26 19.83 12.61
CA ASP A 18 7.46 20.44 11.54
C ASP A 18 8.32 20.64 10.29
N ARG A 19 7.72 20.39 9.14
CA ARG A 19 8.32 20.59 7.81
C ARG A 19 7.66 21.80 7.16
N PRO A 20 8.42 22.88 6.89
CA PRO A 20 7.84 24.09 6.34
C PRO A 20 7.34 23.88 4.91
N ALA A 21 6.29 24.61 4.56
CA ALA A 21 5.82 24.68 3.18
C ALA A 21 6.89 25.35 2.29
N LEU A 22 6.93 24.93 1.01
CA LEU A 22 7.82 25.55 0.03
C LEU A 22 7.55 27.05 -0.08
N GLN A 23 8.61 27.84 -0.02
CA GLN A 23 8.59 29.28 -0.26
C GLN A 23 9.62 29.64 -1.32
N GLY A 24 9.21 30.42 -2.32
CA GLY A 24 10.09 30.85 -3.41
C GLY A 24 10.47 29.75 -4.39
N ASP A 25 11.36 30.09 -5.28
CA ASP A 25 11.82 29.20 -6.36
C ASP A 25 13.15 28.56 -6.00
N ILE A 26 13.24 27.22 -6.12
CA ILE A 26 14.44 26.46 -5.81
C ILE A 26 14.80 25.52 -6.96
N GLU A 27 16.04 25.01 -6.93
CA GLU A 27 16.53 23.98 -7.85
C GLU A 27 16.90 22.70 -7.11
N SER A 28 16.61 21.55 -7.74
CA SER A 28 16.91 20.21 -7.21
C SER A 28 17.33 19.29 -8.35
N ASP A 29 18.05 18.20 -8.06
CA ASP A 29 18.25 17.16 -9.07
C ASP A 29 16.94 16.43 -9.33
N ILE A 30 16.26 16.06 -8.26
CA ILE A 30 15.03 15.26 -8.27
C ILE A 30 13.94 16.01 -7.50
N CYS A 31 12.79 16.23 -8.13
CA CYS A 31 11.58 16.69 -7.45
C CYS A 31 10.54 15.56 -7.40
N ILE A 32 10.10 15.17 -6.21
CA ILE A 32 9.11 14.11 -5.99
C ILE A 32 7.80 14.73 -5.54
N ILE A 33 6.69 14.35 -6.16
CA ILE A 33 5.34 14.81 -5.85
C ILE A 33 4.62 13.73 -5.04
N GLY A 34 4.45 13.98 -3.75
CA GLY A 34 3.82 13.09 -2.77
C GLY A 34 4.83 12.41 -1.84
N ALA A 35 4.61 12.55 -0.54
CA ALA A 35 5.38 11.93 0.55
C ALA A 35 4.66 10.70 1.13
N GLY A 36 4.06 9.86 0.27
CA GLY A 36 3.66 8.50 0.59
C GLY A 36 4.82 7.52 0.38
N TYR A 37 4.61 6.23 0.65
CA TYR A 37 5.68 5.22 0.54
C TYR A 37 6.39 5.20 -0.82
N THR A 38 5.67 5.38 -1.95
CA THR A 38 6.33 5.44 -3.27
C THR A 38 7.33 6.58 -3.35
N GLY A 39 6.91 7.80 -2.94
CA GLY A 39 7.77 8.97 -2.98
C GLY A 39 8.92 8.88 -1.98
N LEU A 40 8.63 8.45 -0.74
CA LEU A 40 9.66 8.26 0.29
C LEU A 40 10.66 7.18 -0.10
N SER A 41 10.18 6.04 -0.61
CA SER A 41 11.05 4.96 -1.05
C SER A 41 11.96 5.39 -2.20
N THR A 42 11.42 6.08 -3.22
CA THR A 42 12.22 6.62 -4.33
C THR A 42 13.22 7.67 -3.83
N GLY A 43 12.75 8.58 -2.98
CA GLY A 43 13.57 9.65 -2.43
C GLY A 43 14.72 9.13 -1.60
N LEU A 44 14.48 8.13 -0.76
CA LEU A 44 15.52 7.54 0.09
C LEU A 44 16.61 6.83 -0.74
N PHE A 45 16.23 6.01 -1.73
CA PHE A 45 17.21 5.37 -2.62
C PHE A 45 18.06 6.39 -3.38
N LEU A 46 17.46 7.48 -3.86
CA LEU A 46 18.19 8.51 -4.59
C LEU A 46 19.06 9.38 -3.66
N ALA A 47 18.60 9.69 -2.45
CA ALA A 47 19.38 10.40 -1.45
C ALA A 47 20.61 9.56 -1.00
N GLU A 48 20.45 8.24 -0.83
CA GLU A 48 21.56 7.31 -0.56
C GLU A 48 22.63 7.29 -1.67
N GLN A 49 22.27 7.70 -2.90
CA GLN A 49 23.18 7.84 -4.03
C GLN A 49 23.73 9.29 -4.20
N GLY A 50 23.43 10.17 -3.25
CA GLY A 50 23.94 11.54 -3.24
C GLY A 50 23.19 12.53 -4.13
N PHE A 51 22.00 12.17 -4.65
CA PHE A 51 21.17 13.13 -5.38
C PHE A 51 20.55 14.15 -4.44
N LYS A 52 20.48 15.42 -4.87
CA LYS A 52 19.69 16.43 -4.19
C LYS A 52 18.19 16.15 -4.42
N VAL A 53 17.51 15.65 -3.39
CA VAL A 53 16.10 15.26 -3.45
C VAL A 53 15.25 16.33 -2.76
N THR A 54 14.21 16.79 -3.45
CA THR A 54 13.14 17.63 -2.86
C THR A 54 11.80 16.92 -3.02
N ILE A 55 11.06 16.74 -1.92
CA ILE A 55 9.72 16.16 -1.92
C ILE A 55 8.69 17.23 -1.60
N LEU A 56 7.65 17.33 -2.42
CA LEU A 56 6.50 18.21 -2.21
C LEU A 56 5.29 17.38 -1.81
N GLU A 57 4.80 17.61 -0.60
CA GLU A 57 3.61 16.94 -0.04
C GLU A 57 2.48 17.95 0.16
N ALA A 58 1.30 17.62 -0.33
CA ALA A 58 0.15 18.51 -0.26
C ALA A 58 -0.38 18.73 1.16
N ALA A 59 -0.21 17.75 2.03
CA ALA A 59 -0.67 17.78 3.42
C ALA A 59 0.51 17.52 4.38
N LYS A 60 0.63 16.28 4.87
CA LYS A 60 1.71 15.80 5.77
C LYS A 60 2.29 14.49 5.24
N VAL A 61 3.52 14.18 5.60
CA VAL A 61 4.15 12.90 5.28
C VAL A 61 3.23 11.74 5.63
N GLY A 62 2.97 10.84 4.68
CA GLY A 62 2.11 9.68 4.90
C GLY A 62 0.60 9.98 5.02
N TYR A 63 0.15 11.18 4.70
CA TYR A 63 -1.26 11.59 4.83
C TYR A 63 -2.24 10.67 4.09
N GLY A 64 -1.88 10.19 2.91
CA GLY A 64 -2.75 9.36 2.07
C GLY A 64 -2.92 7.93 2.58
N ALA A 65 -2.97 6.96 1.65
CA ALA A 65 -3.09 5.53 1.98
C ALA A 65 -1.98 5.02 2.90
N THR A 66 -0.82 5.64 2.87
CA THR A 66 0.35 5.29 3.69
C THR A 66 0.06 5.34 5.19
N GLY A 67 -0.61 6.36 5.68
CA GLY A 67 -1.00 6.47 7.11
C GLY A 67 -2.42 5.99 7.41
N ARG A 68 -3.04 5.18 6.51
CA ARG A 68 -4.44 4.74 6.65
C ARG A 68 -4.68 3.28 6.29
N ASN A 69 -3.64 2.51 5.93
CA ASN A 69 -3.73 1.10 5.54
C ASN A 69 -3.76 0.15 6.75
N GLY A 70 -3.85 -1.16 6.50
CA GLY A 70 -3.84 -2.18 7.55
C GLY A 70 -2.50 -2.39 8.27
N GLY A 71 -1.40 -1.89 7.70
CA GLY A 71 -0.05 -2.08 8.25
C GLY A 71 0.54 -3.46 8.01
N GLN A 72 0.01 -4.24 7.07
CA GLN A 72 0.41 -5.63 6.82
C GLN A 72 1.45 -5.73 5.70
N ILE A 73 2.50 -6.49 5.93
CA ILE A 73 3.51 -6.85 4.94
C ILE A 73 3.02 -8.09 4.21
N VAL A 74 2.44 -7.89 3.04
CA VAL A 74 1.98 -8.97 2.15
C VAL A 74 2.90 -9.02 0.94
N ASN A 75 3.49 -10.18 0.69
CA ASN A 75 4.40 -10.39 -0.44
C ASN A 75 3.69 -10.44 -1.79
N SER A 76 4.46 -10.29 -2.88
CA SER A 76 4.00 -10.36 -4.26
C SER A 76 3.13 -9.17 -4.69
N TYR A 77 2.19 -9.38 -5.59
CA TYR A 77 1.36 -8.36 -6.24
C TYR A 77 -0.11 -8.68 -5.99
N SER A 78 -1.02 -7.76 -6.31
CA SER A 78 -2.47 -8.01 -6.21
C SER A 78 -2.99 -9.03 -7.25
N ARG A 79 -2.13 -9.56 -8.10
CA ARG A 79 -2.35 -10.71 -8.99
C ARG A 79 -1.21 -11.69 -8.83
N ASP A 80 -1.53 -12.97 -8.87
CA ASP A 80 -0.52 -14.02 -8.84
C ASP A 80 0.45 -13.93 -10.02
N ILE A 81 1.68 -14.38 -9.82
CA ILE A 81 2.75 -14.33 -10.82
C ILE A 81 2.37 -15.10 -12.10
N ASP A 82 1.61 -16.19 -12.00
CA ASP A 82 1.11 -16.93 -13.17
C ASP A 82 0.10 -16.13 -14.01
N THR A 83 -0.64 -15.20 -13.40
CA THR A 83 -1.50 -14.25 -14.11
C THR A 83 -0.66 -13.21 -14.87
N ILE A 84 0.46 -12.78 -14.29
CA ILE A 84 1.43 -11.89 -14.96
C ILE A 84 2.10 -12.65 -16.12
N GLU A 85 2.47 -13.92 -15.91
CA GLU A 85 3.05 -14.79 -16.93
C GLU A 85 2.20 -14.88 -18.21
N LYS A 86 0.89 -15.02 -18.05
CA LYS A 86 -0.06 -15.03 -19.17
C LYS A 86 -0.07 -13.72 -19.99
N GLN A 87 0.34 -12.61 -19.40
CA GLN A 87 0.35 -11.29 -20.04
C GLN A 87 1.71 -10.95 -20.68
N VAL A 88 2.82 -11.35 -20.07
CA VAL A 88 4.18 -10.95 -20.48
C VAL A 88 5.07 -12.12 -20.90
N GLY A 89 4.56 -13.36 -20.85
CA GLY A 89 5.32 -14.58 -21.16
C GLY A 89 6.25 -15.00 -20.01
N MET A 90 6.87 -16.18 -20.15
CA MET A 90 7.70 -16.79 -19.09
C MET A 90 8.94 -15.96 -18.72
N ASP A 91 9.62 -15.36 -19.69
CA ASP A 91 10.81 -14.54 -19.40
C ASP A 91 10.45 -13.28 -18.63
N GLY A 92 9.34 -12.63 -18.98
CA GLY A 92 8.81 -11.51 -18.22
C GLY A 92 8.39 -11.92 -16.81
N ALA A 93 7.66 -13.03 -16.66
CA ALA A 93 7.22 -13.53 -15.36
C ALA A 93 8.38 -13.89 -14.42
N LYS A 94 9.50 -14.36 -14.96
CA LYS A 94 10.72 -14.63 -14.19
C LYS A 94 11.24 -13.34 -13.51
N VAL A 95 11.24 -12.22 -14.23
CA VAL A 95 11.65 -10.91 -13.68
C VAL A 95 10.71 -10.49 -12.56
N PHE A 96 9.38 -10.61 -12.75
CA PHE A 96 8.40 -10.29 -11.71
C PHE A 96 8.50 -11.22 -10.51
N GLY A 97 8.71 -12.51 -10.73
CA GLY A 97 8.90 -13.48 -9.66
C GLY A 97 10.12 -13.19 -8.79
N GLN A 98 11.24 -12.77 -9.39
CA GLN A 98 12.43 -12.36 -8.65
C GLN A 98 12.21 -11.09 -7.80
N MET A 99 11.34 -10.19 -8.25
CA MET A 99 11.02 -8.95 -7.53
C MET A 99 9.91 -9.11 -6.48
N ALA A 100 9.12 -10.19 -6.53
CA ALA A 100 7.88 -10.34 -5.77
C ALA A 100 8.05 -10.23 -4.24
N PHE A 101 9.23 -10.56 -3.72
CA PHE A 101 9.56 -10.58 -2.29
C PHE A 101 10.54 -9.47 -1.89
N GLU A 102 11.01 -8.69 -2.85
CA GLU A 102 12.04 -7.68 -2.62
C GLU A 102 11.52 -6.48 -1.82
N GLY A 103 10.26 -6.08 -2.03
CA GLY A 103 9.67 -4.97 -1.30
C GLY A 103 9.62 -5.20 0.22
N ASN A 104 9.33 -6.43 0.64
CA ASN A 104 9.39 -6.82 2.05
C ASN A 104 10.83 -6.71 2.61
N ARG A 105 11.80 -7.23 1.88
CA ARG A 105 13.22 -7.13 2.28
C ARG A 105 13.65 -5.68 2.41
N ILE A 106 13.31 -4.81 1.46
CA ILE A 106 13.63 -3.37 1.50
C ILE A 106 13.06 -2.72 2.77
N ILE A 107 11.80 -3.01 3.13
CA ILE A 107 11.17 -2.49 4.35
C ILE A 107 12.00 -2.86 5.58
N ARG A 108 12.34 -4.15 5.73
CA ARG A 108 13.08 -4.66 6.89
C ARG A 108 14.50 -4.10 6.97
N GLU A 109 15.20 -4.05 5.84
CA GLU A 109 16.53 -3.45 5.74
C GLU A 109 16.53 -1.98 6.16
N ARG A 110 15.52 -1.21 5.76
CA ARG A 110 15.37 0.20 6.14
C ARG A 110 15.06 0.38 7.62
N ILE A 111 14.13 -0.41 8.16
CA ILE A 111 13.81 -0.40 9.58
C ILE A 111 15.09 -0.64 10.39
N ALA A 112 15.88 -1.64 10.02
CA ALA A 112 17.15 -1.96 10.68
C ALA A 112 18.21 -0.88 10.48
N LYS A 113 18.43 -0.40 9.25
CA LYS A 113 19.49 0.56 8.90
C LYS A 113 19.29 1.91 9.56
N TYR A 114 18.05 2.40 9.61
CA TYR A 114 17.71 3.72 10.13
C TYR A 114 17.07 3.68 11.53
N ASP A 115 17.07 2.51 12.18
CA ASP A 115 16.48 2.29 13.51
C ASP A 115 15.03 2.82 13.63
N ILE A 116 14.21 2.55 12.62
CA ILE A 116 12.84 3.09 12.55
C ILE A 116 11.95 2.42 13.60
N LYS A 117 11.41 3.19 14.52
CA LYS A 117 10.53 2.71 15.58
C LYS A 117 9.09 2.63 15.07
N CYS A 118 8.72 1.52 14.44
CA CYS A 118 7.41 1.31 13.83
C CYS A 118 6.70 0.02 14.26
N ASP A 119 7.10 -0.58 15.39
CA ASP A 119 6.38 -1.72 15.98
C ASP A 119 6.30 -2.94 15.04
N LEU A 120 7.41 -3.28 14.38
CA LEU A 120 7.48 -4.39 13.44
C LEU A 120 7.26 -5.74 14.15
N LYS A 121 6.30 -6.51 13.62
CA LYS A 121 6.00 -7.89 13.99
C LYS A 121 6.13 -8.81 12.79
N ASN A 122 6.45 -10.08 13.03
CA ASN A 122 6.60 -11.10 11.99
C ASN A 122 5.35 -11.97 11.87
N GLY A 123 5.18 -12.62 10.73
CA GLY A 123 4.14 -13.58 10.42
C GLY A 123 2.87 -12.95 9.86
N GLY A 124 2.46 -13.46 8.69
CA GLY A 124 1.23 -13.09 8.00
C GLY A 124 0.43 -14.35 7.66
N VAL A 125 -0.84 -14.37 8.01
CA VAL A 125 -1.75 -15.50 7.83
C VAL A 125 -2.78 -15.19 6.76
N PHE A 126 -2.99 -16.14 5.83
CA PHE A 126 -4.08 -16.14 4.88
C PHE A 126 -5.11 -17.19 5.32
N ALA A 127 -6.31 -16.77 5.70
CA ALA A 127 -7.33 -17.61 6.30
C ALA A 127 -8.44 -17.99 5.30
N ALA A 128 -8.74 -19.27 5.15
CA ALA A 128 -9.64 -19.81 4.15
C ALA A 128 -10.97 -20.28 4.74
N PHE A 129 -12.07 -20.00 4.04
CA PHE A 129 -13.42 -20.45 4.37
C PHE A 129 -13.83 -21.72 3.63
N THR A 130 -13.16 -22.03 2.51
CA THR A 130 -13.56 -23.13 1.61
C THR A 130 -12.37 -23.97 1.16
N ALA A 131 -12.63 -25.23 0.80
CA ALA A 131 -11.61 -26.12 0.24
C ALA A 131 -10.99 -25.57 -1.07
N LYS A 132 -11.77 -24.81 -1.85
CA LYS A 132 -11.29 -24.14 -3.07
C LYS A 132 -10.25 -23.08 -2.74
N GLN A 133 -10.49 -22.27 -1.68
CA GLN A 133 -9.52 -21.28 -1.19
C GLN A 133 -8.27 -21.96 -0.65
N MET A 134 -8.38 -23.06 0.09
CA MET A 134 -7.24 -23.87 0.51
C MET A 134 -6.39 -24.38 -0.68
N GLY A 135 -7.04 -24.86 -1.73
CA GLY A 135 -6.37 -25.27 -2.97
C GLY A 135 -5.64 -24.10 -3.66
N HIS A 136 -6.22 -22.90 -3.62
CA HIS A 136 -5.58 -21.69 -4.14
C HIS A 136 -4.35 -21.30 -3.31
N LEU A 137 -4.42 -21.35 -1.99
CA LEU A 137 -3.27 -21.09 -1.11
C LEU A 137 -2.12 -22.08 -1.34
N ASP A 138 -2.41 -23.37 -1.50
CA ASP A 138 -1.37 -24.36 -1.80
C ASP A 138 -0.75 -24.15 -3.19
N HIS A 139 -1.57 -23.74 -4.18
CA HIS A 139 -1.06 -23.34 -5.50
C HIS A 139 -0.12 -22.13 -5.38
N GLN A 140 -0.51 -21.09 -4.65
CA GLN A 140 0.28 -19.89 -4.42
C GLN A 140 1.60 -20.24 -3.70
N ARG A 141 1.56 -21.07 -2.65
CA ARG A 141 2.75 -21.56 -1.94
C ARG A 141 3.74 -22.23 -2.89
N LYS A 142 3.25 -23.14 -3.76
CA LYS A 142 4.08 -23.84 -4.77
C LYS A 142 4.63 -22.87 -5.81
N LEU A 143 3.84 -21.89 -6.22
CA LEU A 143 4.26 -20.85 -7.15
C LEU A 143 5.37 -19.99 -6.57
N TRP A 144 5.22 -19.54 -5.33
CA TRP A 144 6.22 -18.71 -4.64
C TRP A 144 7.53 -19.48 -4.40
N ALA A 145 7.46 -20.76 -4.03
CA ALA A 145 8.63 -21.62 -3.87
C ALA A 145 9.44 -21.74 -5.18
N ARG A 146 8.79 -21.79 -6.36
CA ARG A 146 9.49 -21.76 -7.66
C ARG A 146 10.29 -20.46 -7.90
N HIS A 147 9.93 -19.39 -7.22
CA HIS A 147 10.61 -18.10 -7.27
C HIS A 147 11.50 -17.84 -6.04
N GLY A 148 11.83 -18.88 -5.28
CA GLY A 148 12.78 -18.83 -4.17
C GLY A 148 12.19 -18.40 -2.82
N HIS A 149 10.85 -18.38 -2.69
CA HIS A 149 10.16 -18.09 -1.44
C HIS A 149 9.49 -19.35 -0.87
N ASP A 150 10.16 -19.99 0.06
CA ASP A 150 9.78 -21.27 0.68
C ASP A 150 9.28 -21.14 2.13
N GLN A 151 9.07 -19.90 2.61
CA GLN A 151 8.68 -19.61 3.99
C GLN A 151 7.16 -19.66 4.24
N VAL A 152 6.41 -20.31 3.33
CA VAL A 152 4.96 -20.46 3.46
C VAL A 152 4.62 -21.89 3.89
N GLU A 153 3.87 -22.00 5.00
CA GLU A 153 3.35 -23.24 5.54
C GLU A 153 1.84 -23.31 5.43
N MET A 154 1.29 -24.48 5.05
CA MET A 154 -0.16 -24.70 5.06
C MET A 154 -0.61 -25.11 6.45
N LEU A 155 -1.75 -24.57 6.89
CA LEU A 155 -2.34 -24.81 8.21
C LEU A 155 -3.70 -25.47 8.04
N ASP A 156 -3.91 -26.59 8.73
CA ASP A 156 -5.24 -27.15 8.88
C ASP A 156 -6.10 -26.33 9.87
N LYS A 157 -7.36 -26.72 10.05
CA LYS A 157 -8.30 -26.02 10.93
C LYS A 157 -7.79 -25.96 12.37
N LYS A 158 -7.19 -27.05 12.88
CA LYS A 158 -6.71 -27.12 14.27
C LYS A 158 -5.51 -26.20 14.45
N GLN A 159 -4.52 -26.30 13.57
CA GLN A 159 -3.33 -25.47 13.60
C GLN A 159 -3.68 -23.97 13.50
N LEU A 160 -4.61 -23.61 12.60
CA LEU A 160 -5.06 -22.22 12.45
C LEU A 160 -5.77 -21.73 13.72
N SER A 161 -6.60 -22.56 14.38
CA SER A 161 -7.30 -22.17 15.62
C SER A 161 -6.37 -21.94 16.82
N GLU A 162 -5.13 -22.46 16.76
CA GLU A 162 -4.10 -22.22 17.78
C GLU A 162 -3.43 -20.83 17.63
N ILE A 163 -3.59 -20.17 16.48
CA ILE A 163 -2.98 -18.86 16.17
C ILE A 163 -3.98 -17.76 15.89
N VAL A 164 -5.26 -18.11 15.61
CA VAL A 164 -6.34 -17.15 15.42
C VAL A 164 -7.55 -17.60 16.22
N GLY A 165 -7.93 -16.85 17.23
CA GLY A 165 -8.97 -17.17 18.22
C GLY A 165 -10.40 -17.11 17.68
N THR A 166 -10.66 -17.80 16.58
CA THR A 166 -11.98 -17.89 15.92
C THR A 166 -12.15 -19.24 15.21
N ASP A 167 -13.41 -19.70 15.08
CA ASP A 167 -13.77 -20.97 14.43
C ASP A 167 -14.32 -20.80 13.01
N VAL A 168 -14.32 -19.59 12.47
CA VAL A 168 -15.00 -19.31 11.17
C VAL A 168 -14.25 -19.86 9.97
N TYR A 169 -12.96 -20.18 10.08
CA TYR A 169 -12.11 -20.66 9.02
C TYR A 169 -11.95 -22.18 9.03
N ILE A 170 -11.68 -22.78 7.88
CA ILE A 170 -11.44 -24.23 7.74
C ILE A 170 -9.93 -24.58 7.69
N GLY A 171 -9.06 -23.58 7.58
CA GLY A 171 -7.61 -23.68 7.48
C GLY A 171 -7.04 -22.43 6.84
N GLY A 172 -5.78 -22.47 6.47
CA GLY A 172 -5.09 -21.31 5.90
C GLY A 172 -3.65 -21.60 5.50
N SER A 173 -2.88 -20.55 5.36
CA SER A 173 -1.41 -20.61 5.27
C SER A 173 -0.79 -19.48 6.09
N ILE A 174 0.43 -19.70 6.53
CA ILE A 174 1.26 -18.65 7.16
C ILE A 174 2.49 -18.40 6.29
N ASP A 175 2.77 -17.13 5.99
CA ASP A 175 4.04 -16.66 5.48
C ASP A 175 4.87 -16.11 6.64
N HIS A 176 5.90 -16.82 7.04
CA HIS A 176 6.76 -16.45 8.17
C HIS A 176 7.58 -15.18 7.89
N SER A 177 7.78 -14.81 6.64
CA SER A 177 8.40 -13.53 6.25
C SER A 177 7.42 -12.36 6.25
N GLY A 178 6.13 -12.63 6.17
CA GLY A 178 5.08 -11.61 6.31
C GLY A 178 5.18 -10.87 7.64
N GLY A 179 4.24 -9.99 7.92
CA GLY A 179 4.23 -9.28 9.20
C GLY A 179 3.39 -8.03 9.17
N HIS A 180 3.54 -7.21 10.21
CA HIS A 180 2.84 -5.93 10.29
C HIS A 180 3.62 -4.90 11.12
N PHE A 181 3.20 -3.65 10.99
CA PHE A 181 3.85 -2.53 11.67
C PHE A 181 2.91 -1.32 11.79
N HIS A 182 3.36 -0.28 12.49
CA HIS A 182 2.70 1.02 12.54
C HIS A 182 3.04 1.84 11.30
N SER A 183 2.12 1.88 10.33
CA SER A 183 2.37 2.40 8.97
C SER A 183 2.84 3.86 8.94
N LEU A 184 2.24 4.74 9.72
CA LEU A 184 2.65 6.14 9.72
C LEU A 184 4.05 6.31 10.31
N ASN A 185 4.42 5.54 11.34
CA ASN A 185 5.75 5.61 11.94
C ASN A 185 6.85 5.10 10.98
N LEU A 186 6.57 4.11 10.15
CA LEU A 186 7.51 3.72 9.09
C LEU A 186 7.74 4.89 8.12
N ALA A 187 6.67 5.54 7.64
CA ALA A 187 6.79 6.68 6.73
C ALA A 187 7.54 7.86 7.34
N LEU A 188 7.27 8.18 8.60
CA LEU A 188 7.96 9.25 9.33
C LEU A 188 9.45 8.93 9.52
N GLY A 189 9.78 7.67 9.78
CA GLY A 189 11.17 7.20 9.86
C GLY A 189 11.90 7.28 8.52
N GLU A 190 11.27 6.88 7.41
CA GLU A 190 11.85 7.03 6.06
C GLU A 190 12.04 8.51 5.69
N ALA A 191 11.10 9.39 6.07
CA ALA A 191 11.25 10.82 5.86
C ALA A 191 12.44 11.39 6.63
N ALA A 192 12.59 11.03 7.91
CA ALA A 192 13.74 11.41 8.72
C ALA A 192 15.07 10.88 8.14
N ALA A 193 15.06 9.67 7.58
CA ALA A 193 16.23 9.10 6.91
C ALA A 193 16.62 9.93 5.66
N ILE A 194 15.66 10.34 4.83
CA ILE A 194 15.90 11.22 3.68
C ILE A 194 16.51 12.55 4.15
N GLU A 195 15.94 13.16 5.18
CA GLU A 195 16.42 14.43 5.75
C GLU A 195 17.84 14.32 6.32
N SER A 196 18.15 13.19 6.97
CA SER A 196 19.51 12.92 7.48
C SER A 196 20.58 12.81 6.38
N LEU A 197 20.16 12.51 5.15
CA LEU A 197 21.01 12.45 3.96
C LEU A 197 21.01 13.76 3.15
N GLY A 198 20.42 14.83 3.70
CA GLY A 198 20.37 16.14 3.06
C GLY A 198 19.21 16.36 2.09
N GLY A 199 18.28 15.40 1.98
CA GLY A 199 17.02 15.61 1.25
C GLY A 199 16.10 16.59 2.00
N VAL A 200 15.21 17.25 1.27
CA VAL A 200 14.28 18.24 1.82
C VAL A 200 12.83 17.84 1.53
N ILE A 201 11.98 17.89 2.54
CA ILE A 201 10.56 17.61 2.41
C ILE A 201 9.78 18.88 2.79
N HIS A 202 8.94 19.35 1.87
CA HIS A 202 8.01 20.45 2.09
C HIS A 202 6.59 19.89 2.24
N GLU A 203 6.05 19.94 3.45
CA GLU A 203 4.64 19.69 3.73
C GLU A 203 3.78 20.90 3.34
N GLN A 204 2.46 20.76 3.30
CA GLN A 204 1.51 21.84 2.95
C GLN A 204 1.87 22.55 1.64
N SER A 205 2.42 21.79 0.69
CA SER A 205 2.93 22.29 -0.59
C SER A 205 2.22 21.62 -1.77
N PRO A 206 0.90 21.78 -1.92
CA PRO A 206 0.14 21.16 -2.99
C PRO A 206 0.66 21.62 -4.35
N VAL A 207 1.04 20.66 -5.19
CA VAL A 207 1.46 20.91 -6.56
C VAL A 207 0.23 21.22 -7.40
N ILE A 208 0.24 22.37 -8.09
CA ILE A 208 -0.85 22.86 -8.94
C ILE A 208 -0.57 22.69 -10.42
N LYS A 209 0.72 22.57 -10.82
CA LYS A 209 1.11 22.43 -12.23
C LYS A 209 2.48 21.78 -12.36
N ILE A 210 2.65 20.97 -13.40
CA ILE A 210 3.95 20.47 -13.87
C ILE A 210 4.19 21.05 -15.25
N GLU A 211 5.18 21.94 -15.37
CA GLU A 211 5.63 22.47 -16.67
C GLU A 211 6.67 21.52 -17.24
N ARG A 212 6.26 20.81 -18.31
CA ARG A 212 7.09 19.78 -18.95
C ARG A 212 8.14 20.42 -19.85
N GLY A 213 9.33 19.85 -19.94
CA GLY A 213 10.43 20.32 -20.77
C GLY A 213 11.72 19.57 -20.44
N ALA A 214 12.84 20.00 -21.01
CA ALA A 214 14.16 19.43 -20.70
C ALA A 214 14.52 19.55 -19.21
N HIS A 215 14.07 20.62 -18.57
CA HIS A 215 14.16 20.88 -17.13
C HIS A 215 12.75 21.19 -16.62
N PRO A 216 11.97 20.19 -16.19
CA PRO A 216 10.60 20.42 -15.74
C PRO A 216 10.55 21.31 -14.50
N VAL A 217 9.48 22.13 -14.40
CA VAL A 217 9.23 22.99 -13.24
C VAL A 217 7.93 22.54 -12.56
N VAL A 218 8.03 22.23 -11.28
CA VAL A 218 6.88 21.82 -10.44
C VAL A 218 6.45 23.04 -9.62
N ARG A 219 5.21 23.51 -9.82
CA ARG A 219 4.69 24.72 -9.18
C ARG A 219 3.74 24.41 -8.05
N THR A 220 3.89 25.17 -6.96
CA THR A 220 2.92 25.31 -5.87
C THR A 220 2.37 26.72 -5.87
N ALA A 221 1.48 27.06 -4.92
CA ALA A 221 0.96 28.42 -4.79
C ALA A 221 2.05 29.42 -4.33
N ASN A 222 3.07 28.97 -3.60
CA ASN A 222 4.03 29.84 -2.94
C ASN A 222 5.46 29.74 -3.49
N GLY A 223 5.67 28.95 -4.56
CA GLY A 223 6.98 28.80 -5.16
C GLY A 223 7.04 27.66 -6.16
N SER A 224 8.23 27.36 -6.65
CA SER A 224 8.44 26.27 -7.61
C SER A 224 9.75 25.52 -7.37
N VAL A 225 9.79 24.27 -7.88
CA VAL A 225 11.00 23.46 -7.94
C VAL A 225 11.34 23.21 -9.40
N LYS A 226 12.48 23.73 -9.86
CA LYS A 226 13.05 23.33 -11.15
C LYS A 226 13.94 22.13 -10.96
N ALA A 227 13.70 21.06 -11.66
CA ALA A 227 14.41 19.79 -11.48
C ALA A 227 14.93 19.21 -12.80
N ARG A 228 15.92 18.33 -12.73
CA ARG A 228 16.33 17.49 -13.86
C ARG A 228 15.33 16.39 -14.13
N ILE A 229 14.79 15.82 -13.05
CA ILE A 229 13.82 14.71 -13.07
C ILE A 229 12.70 15.01 -12.09
N VAL A 230 11.48 14.64 -12.47
CA VAL A 230 10.29 14.68 -11.61
C VAL A 230 9.78 13.25 -11.40
N VAL A 231 9.36 12.94 -10.19
CA VAL A 231 8.68 11.67 -9.87
C VAL A 231 7.27 11.97 -9.37
N VAL A 232 6.26 11.42 -10.05
CA VAL A 232 4.85 11.54 -9.67
C VAL A 232 4.44 10.33 -8.83
N ALA A 233 4.23 10.56 -7.53
CA ALA A 233 3.92 9.54 -6.51
C ALA A 233 2.64 9.86 -5.70
N GLY A 234 1.73 10.68 -6.24
CA GLY A 234 0.52 11.14 -5.56
C GLY A 234 -0.60 10.09 -5.46
N ASN A 235 -0.51 8.98 -6.19
CA ASN A 235 -1.48 7.87 -6.20
C ASN A 235 -2.94 8.37 -6.21
N ALA A 236 -3.80 7.92 -5.28
CA ALA A 236 -5.22 8.26 -5.22
C ALA A 236 -5.52 9.77 -4.97
N TYR A 237 -4.52 10.52 -4.56
CA TYR A 237 -4.64 11.95 -4.22
C TYR A 237 -4.05 12.87 -5.29
N LEU A 238 -3.62 12.32 -6.43
CA LEU A 238 -3.05 13.08 -7.55
C LEU A 238 -4.10 13.99 -8.23
N GLY A 239 -5.38 13.62 -8.19
CA GLY A 239 -6.46 14.36 -8.85
C GLY A 239 -6.23 14.49 -10.36
N ASN A 240 -6.50 15.66 -10.89
CA ASN A 240 -6.33 15.99 -12.32
C ASN A 240 -4.98 16.63 -12.66
N LEU A 241 -3.99 16.60 -11.75
CA LEU A 241 -2.65 17.12 -12.03
C LEU A 241 -2.01 16.47 -13.27
N VAL A 242 -2.30 15.16 -13.50
CA VAL A 242 -1.86 14.39 -14.66
C VAL A 242 -3.05 13.61 -15.21
N PRO A 243 -3.86 14.21 -16.14
CA PRO A 243 -5.11 13.61 -16.62
C PRO A 243 -4.94 12.25 -17.30
N GLU A 244 -3.83 12.01 -17.99
CA GLU A 244 -3.53 10.74 -18.65
C GLU A 244 -3.36 9.57 -17.65
N LEU A 245 -2.98 9.84 -16.41
CA LEU A 245 -2.91 8.84 -15.33
C LEU A 245 -4.27 8.62 -14.68
N ASN A 246 -5.07 9.67 -14.53
CA ASN A 246 -6.42 9.57 -13.94
C ASN A 246 -7.34 8.68 -14.78
N ALA A 247 -7.28 8.74 -16.11
CA ALA A 247 -8.11 7.92 -17.00
C ALA A 247 -7.89 6.40 -16.84
N LYS A 248 -6.71 5.98 -16.37
CA LYS A 248 -6.29 4.57 -16.28
C LYS A 248 -6.43 3.99 -14.87
N SER A 249 -6.93 4.74 -13.92
CA SER A 249 -7.02 4.33 -12.53
C SER A 249 -8.33 4.80 -11.88
N MET A 250 -8.70 4.18 -10.78
CA MET A 250 -9.90 4.54 -10.02
C MET A 250 -9.59 4.52 -8.53
N PRO A 251 -9.85 5.61 -7.80
CA PRO A 251 -9.70 5.60 -6.36
C PRO A 251 -10.76 4.72 -5.70
N CYS A 252 -10.32 3.92 -4.72
CA CYS A 252 -11.15 3.03 -3.93
C CYS A 252 -10.81 3.22 -2.46
N GLY A 253 -11.82 3.25 -1.59
CA GLY A 253 -11.67 3.36 -0.15
C GLY A 253 -11.83 2.00 0.54
N SER A 254 -10.89 1.61 1.38
CA SER A 254 -11.03 0.52 2.35
C SER A 254 -11.31 1.09 3.73
N GLN A 255 -12.22 0.48 4.46
CA GLN A 255 -12.68 0.93 5.77
C GLN A 255 -11.92 0.20 6.86
N VAL A 256 -11.52 0.93 7.90
CA VAL A 256 -10.73 0.41 9.02
C VAL A 256 -11.28 0.94 10.33
N VAL A 257 -11.32 0.08 11.34
CA VAL A 257 -11.60 0.46 12.72
C VAL A 257 -10.48 -0.03 13.65
N THR A 258 -10.36 0.61 14.81
CA THR A 258 -9.64 0.00 15.95
C THR A 258 -10.52 0.03 17.19
N THR A 259 -10.49 -1.06 17.93
CA THR A 259 -11.17 -1.14 19.24
C THR A 259 -10.52 -0.19 20.25
N ALA A 260 -11.17 0.05 21.39
CA ALA A 260 -10.46 0.46 22.59
C ALA A 260 -9.38 -0.58 22.95
N PRO A 261 -8.35 -0.21 23.74
CA PRO A 261 -7.36 -1.18 24.21
C PRO A 261 -8.02 -2.39 24.87
N LEU A 262 -7.64 -3.58 24.45
CA LEU A 262 -8.09 -4.84 25.03
C LEU A 262 -7.20 -5.21 26.23
N SER A 263 -7.71 -6.06 27.13
CA SER A 263 -6.83 -6.67 28.12
C SER A 263 -5.77 -7.54 27.44
N ALA A 264 -4.61 -7.69 28.06
CA ALA A 264 -3.54 -8.56 27.56
C ALA A 264 -4.04 -9.99 27.34
N GLU A 265 -4.89 -10.50 28.24
CA GLU A 265 -5.52 -11.82 28.12
C GLU A 265 -6.42 -11.91 26.88
N MET A 266 -7.25 -10.88 26.62
CA MET A 266 -8.10 -10.86 25.44
C MET A 266 -7.26 -10.77 24.16
N ALA A 267 -6.26 -9.91 24.10
CA ALA A 267 -5.35 -9.80 22.96
C ALA A 267 -4.66 -11.14 22.67
N GLN A 268 -4.12 -11.78 23.70
CA GLN A 268 -3.50 -13.11 23.62
C GLN A 268 -4.48 -14.18 23.14
N ARG A 269 -5.74 -14.11 23.54
CA ARG A 269 -6.80 -15.05 23.11
C ARG A 269 -7.18 -14.86 21.66
N LEU A 270 -7.13 -13.63 21.13
CA LEU A 270 -7.47 -13.34 19.73
C LEU A 270 -6.34 -13.72 18.78
N LEU A 271 -5.11 -13.31 19.06
CA LEU A 271 -3.94 -13.49 18.21
C LEU A 271 -2.70 -13.83 19.09
N PRO A 272 -2.56 -15.10 19.51
CA PRO A 272 -1.52 -15.52 20.46
C PRO A 272 -0.09 -15.20 20.03
N GLN A 273 0.20 -15.21 18.72
CA GLN A 273 1.52 -14.95 18.16
C GLN A 273 1.65 -13.52 17.60
N ASP A 274 0.64 -12.67 17.79
CA ASP A 274 0.59 -11.30 17.24
C ASP A 274 0.85 -11.27 15.72
N TYR A 275 0.34 -12.26 14.98
CA TYR A 275 0.38 -12.29 13.52
C TYR A 275 -0.73 -11.43 12.94
N CYS A 276 -0.47 -10.83 11.75
CA CYS A 276 -1.57 -10.25 10.98
C CYS A 276 -2.29 -11.34 10.19
N VAL A 277 -3.56 -11.11 9.94
CA VAL A 277 -4.42 -12.05 9.21
C VAL A 277 -5.17 -11.31 8.11
N GLU A 278 -5.29 -11.91 6.93
CA GLU A 278 -6.27 -11.55 5.91
C GLU A 278 -7.03 -12.80 5.46
N ASP A 279 -8.30 -12.65 5.11
CA ASP A 279 -9.07 -13.76 4.59
C ASP A 279 -8.97 -13.87 3.05
N CYS A 280 -9.39 -15.01 2.52
CA CYS A 280 -9.30 -15.33 1.09
C CYS A 280 -10.52 -14.92 0.27
N ASN A 281 -11.42 -14.08 0.79
CA ASN A 281 -12.54 -13.56 0.03
C ASN A 281 -12.11 -12.52 -1.00
N TYR A 282 -12.89 -12.35 -2.06
CA TYR A 282 -12.63 -11.31 -3.06
C TYR A 282 -12.68 -9.88 -2.48
N LEU A 283 -13.64 -9.61 -1.59
CA LEU A 283 -13.69 -8.43 -0.73
C LEU A 283 -13.23 -8.85 0.67
N LEU A 284 -11.93 -9.03 0.80
CA LEU A 284 -11.30 -9.58 1.98
C LEU A 284 -11.47 -8.69 3.23
N ASP A 285 -11.49 -9.33 4.37
CA ASP A 285 -11.34 -8.71 5.68
C ASP A 285 -9.93 -9.02 6.21
N TYR A 286 -9.34 -8.06 6.94
CA TYR A 286 -8.01 -8.20 7.49
C TYR A 286 -7.92 -7.60 8.89
N TYR A 287 -7.05 -8.16 9.72
CA TYR A 287 -6.92 -7.69 11.10
C TYR A 287 -5.56 -8.04 11.72
N ARG A 288 -5.22 -7.32 12.78
CA ARG A 288 -4.03 -7.51 13.60
C ARG A 288 -4.14 -6.78 14.93
N LEU A 289 -3.27 -7.09 15.87
CA LEU A 289 -3.11 -6.26 17.06
C LEU A 289 -2.27 -5.01 16.76
N THR A 290 -2.44 -3.98 17.57
CA THR A 290 -1.59 -2.79 17.63
C THR A 290 -0.68 -2.88 18.85
N GLY A 291 0.38 -2.06 18.90
CA GLY A 291 1.34 -2.08 20.01
C GLY A 291 0.74 -1.79 21.40
N ASP A 292 -0.46 -1.19 21.45
CA ASP A 292 -1.24 -0.93 22.67
C ASP A 292 -2.44 -1.88 22.84
N ASN A 293 -2.35 -3.09 22.26
CA ASN A 293 -3.34 -4.18 22.36
C ASN A 293 -4.75 -3.84 21.84
N ARG A 294 -4.90 -3.00 20.82
CA ARG A 294 -6.18 -2.84 20.13
C ARG A 294 -6.28 -3.85 18.99
N LEU A 295 -7.49 -4.30 18.68
CA LEU A 295 -7.71 -4.97 17.41
C LEU A 295 -7.95 -3.92 16.33
N LEU A 296 -7.02 -3.81 15.36
CA LEU A 296 -7.24 -3.14 14.09
C LEU A 296 -7.94 -4.13 13.16
N PHE A 297 -9.11 -3.76 12.64
CA PHE A 297 -9.88 -4.58 11.72
C PHE A 297 -10.28 -3.73 10.52
N GLY A 298 -9.99 -4.22 9.32
CA GLY A 298 -10.30 -3.55 8.08
C GLY A 298 -11.00 -4.47 7.09
N GLY A 299 -11.63 -3.87 6.09
CA GLY A 299 -12.31 -4.59 5.03
C GLY A 299 -13.28 -3.71 4.27
N GLY A 300 -14.04 -4.32 3.38
CA GLY A 300 -14.95 -3.59 2.51
C GLY A 300 -14.21 -2.73 1.48
N VAL A 301 -14.93 -2.36 0.43
CA VAL A 301 -14.40 -1.45 -0.60
C VAL A 301 -15.51 -0.52 -1.04
N ILE A 302 -15.22 0.79 -1.04
CA ILE A 302 -16.10 1.81 -1.63
C ILE A 302 -15.39 2.42 -2.83
N TYR A 303 -16.03 2.36 -3.98
CA TYR A 303 -15.50 2.86 -5.24
C TYR A 303 -15.74 4.37 -5.39
N GLY A 304 -14.76 5.11 -5.92
CA GLY A 304 -14.86 6.52 -6.23
C GLY A 304 -14.41 7.48 -5.13
N ALA A 305 -13.59 7.05 -4.18
CA ALA A 305 -13.03 7.89 -3.10
C ALA A 305 -14.07 8.65 -2.27
N ARG A 306 -15.24 8.05 -2.04
CA ARG A 306 -16.26 8.62 -1.15
C ARG A 306 -16.12 7.97 0.22
N ASP A 307 -15.91 8.78 1.24
CA ASP A 307 -15.91 8.28 2.62
C ASP A 307 -17.36 7.98 3.03
N PRO A 308 -17.65 6.80 3.60
CA PRO A 308 -18.96 6.48 4.11
C PRO A 308 -19.28 7.33 5.34
N ALA A 309 -20.56 7.64 5.54
CA ALA A 309 -21.00 8.42 6.69
C ALA A 309 -20.72 7.71 8.04
N ASN A 310 -20.68 6.38 8.04
CA ASN A 310 -20.42 5.58 9.24
C ASN A 310 -19.59 4.34 8.89
N VAL A 311 -18.28 4.44 9.06
CA VAL A 311 -17.32 3.34 8.85
C VAL A 311 -17.55 2.20 9.85
N GLU A 312 -17.84 2.52 11.10
CA GLU A 312 -18.08 1.54 12.15
C GLU A 312 -19.27 0.62 11.80
N ALA A 313 -20.37 1.18 11.30
CA ALA A 313 -21.55 0.41 10.91
C ALA A 313 -21.25 -0.60 9.78
N ILE A 314 -20.24 -0.34 8.94
CA ILE A 314 -19.81 -1.25 7.88
C ILE A 314 -18.94 -2.39 8.43
N ILE A 315 -18.04 -2.07 9.36
CA ILE A 315 -17.00 -3.02 9.80
C ILE A 315 -17.43 -3.80 11.04
N ARG A 316 -18.16 -3.21 11.98
CA ARG A 316 -18.59 -3.88 13.23
C ARG A 316 -19.26 -5.24 13.01
N PRO A 317 -20.22 -5.43 12.08
CA PRO A 317 -20.83 -6.75 11.87
C PRO A 317 -19.84 -7.81 11.43
N LYS A 318 -18.82 -7.45 10.66
CA LYS A 318 -17.75 -8.34 10.21
C LYS A 318 -16.81 -8.73 11.35
N LEU A 319 -16.38 -7.73 12.12
CA LEU A 319 -15.55 -7.92 13.32
C LEU A 319 -16.25 -8.86 14.32
N GLU A 320 -17.53 -8.61 14.64
CA GLU A 320 -18.29 -9.41 15.59
C GLU A 320 -18.62 -10.82 15.07
N LYS A 321 -18.74 -10.99 13.74
CA LYS A 321 -18.87 -12.31 13.13
C LYS A 321 -17.56 -13.11 13.25
N THR A 322 -16.43 -12.46 12.99
CA THR A 322 -15.10 -13.11 13.09
C THR A 322 -14.74 -13.38 14.56
N PHE A 323 -15.00 -12.43 15.44
CA PHE A 323 -14.70 -12.52 16.87
C PHE A 323 -15.94 -12.27 17.74
N PRO A 324 -16.83 -13.27 17.93
CA PRO A 324 -18.04 -13.11 18.76
C PRO A 324 -17.76 -12.66 20.18
N GLN A 325 -16.57 -12.97 20.73
CA GLN A 325 -16.11 -12.53 22.05
C GLN A 325 -15.89 -11.03 22.17
N LEU A 326 -15.83 -10.29 21.04
CA LEU A 326 -15.75 -8.83 20.99
C LEU A 326 -17.10 -8.14 20.72
N LYS A 327 -18.22 -8.87 20.84
CA LYS A 327 -19.56 -8.27 20.63
C LYS A 327 -19.76 -7.06 21.53
N GLY A 328 -20.12 -5.92 20.93
CA GLY A 328 -20.32 -4.66 21.65
C GLY A 328 -19.03 -3.97 22.10
N VAL A 329 -17.86 -4.41 21.66
CA VAL A 329 -16.59 -3.74 21.99
C VAL A 329 -16.62 -2.28 21.56
N LYS A 330 -16.04 -1.39 22.38
CA LYS A 330 -15.94 0.03 22.03
C LYS A 330 -14.96 0.21 20.88
N ILE A 331 -15.36 0.95 19.85
CA ILE A 331 -14.50 1.40 18.75
C ILE A 331 -14.02 2.81 19.09
N ASP A 332 -12.71 3.02 19.13
CA ASP A 332 -12.13 4.33 19.40
C ASP A 332 -11.80 5.10 18.13
N PHE A 333 -11.42 4.41 17.06
CA PHE A 333 -11.09 5.04 15.78
C PHE A 333 -11.76 4.29 14.62
N ALA A 334 -12.25 5.08 13.66
CA ALA A 334 -12.84 4.57 12.43
C ALA A 334 -12.49 5.51 11.26
N TRP A 335 -11.92 4.97 10.16
CA TRP A 335 -11.46 5.79 9.04
C TRP A 335 -11.51 5.04 7.70
N THR A 336 -11.32 5.77 6.62
CA THR A 336 -11.17 5.23 5.26
C THR A 336 -9.77 5.56 4.73
N GLY A 337 -9.14 4.59 4.09
CA GLY A 337 -7.90 4.76 3.32
C GLY A 337 -8.15 4.58 1.83
N ASN A 338 -7.81 5.59 1.00
CA ASN A 338 -8.01 5.52 -0.43
C ASN A 338 -6.76 5.04 -1.16
N PHE A 339 -6.89 3.97 -1.94
CA PHE A 339 -5.87 3.45 -2.86
C PHE A 339 -6.34 3.55 -4.31
N LEU A 340 -5.44 3.38 -5.28
CA LEU A 340 -5.82 3.30 -6.70
C LEU A 340 -5.96 1.86 -7.17
N LEU A 341 -7.08 1.60 -7.82
CA LEU A 341 -7.37 0.39 -8.56
C LEU A 341 -7.08 0.62 -10.04
N THR A 342 -6.42 -0.33 -10.69
CA THR A 342 -6.29 -0.41 -12.15
C THR A 342 -7.20 -1.50 -12.70
N LEU A 343 -7.55 -1.45 -13.97
CA LEU A 343 -8.41 -2.47 -14.58
C LEU A 343 -7.76 -3.85 -14.59
N SER A 344 -6.45 -3.92 -14.84
CA SER A 344 -5.66 -5.15 -14.80
C SER A 344 -5.35 -5.65 -13.39
N ARG A 345 -5.58 -4.82 -12.36
CA ARG A 345 -5.10 -5.02 -10.98
C ARG A 345 -3.58 -5.01 -10.84
N LEU A 346 -2.84 -4.67 -11.89
CA LEU A 346 -1.39 -4.53 -11.88
C LEU A 346 -0.98 -3.07 -11.78
N PRO A 347 0.15 -2.77 -11.14
CA PRO A 347 0.63 -1.41 -10.99
C PRO A 347 1.08 -0.83 -12.33
N GLN A 348 0.98 0.49 -12.44
CA GLN A 348 1.40 1.26 -13.59
C GLN A 348 2.70 2.00 -13.29
N VAL A 349 3.72 1.74 -14.08
CA VAL A 349 5.03 2.42 -14.01
C VAL A 349 5.39 2.92 -15.39
N GLY A 350 5.94 4.10 -15.50
CA GLY A 350 6.32 4.66 -16.80
C GLY A 350 6.90 6.07 -16.70
N THR A 351 7.07 6.70 -17.88
CA THR A 351 7.46 8.09 -18.03
C THR A 351 6.40 8.89 -18.75
N LEU A 352 6.43 10.21 -18.59
CA LEU A 352 5.52 11.17 -19.21
C LEU A 352 6.31 12.20 -20.02
N GLY A 353 5.69 12.69 -21.10
CA GLY A 353 6.26 13.73 -21.95
C GLY A 353 7.34 13.23 -22.89
N GLN A 354 7.84 14.12 -23.76
CA GLN A 354 8.80 13.80 -24.82
C GLN A 354 10.23 13.56 -24.32
N HIS A 355 10.57 14.12 -23.15
CA HIS A 355 11.93 14.06 -22.60
C HIS A 355 12.14 12.84 -21.68
N ASN A 356 11.11 12.04 -21.41
CA ASN A 356 11.16 10.87 -20.52
C ASN A 356 11.78 11.14 -19.13
N ASN A 357 11.67 12.38 -18.64
CA ASN A 357 12.23 12.84 -17.38
C ASN A 357 11.19 13.09 -16.29
N ILE A 358 9.94 12.68 -16.51
CA ILE A 358 8.87 12.66 -15.52
C ILE A 358 8.46 11.20 -15.34
N PHE A 359 8.92 10.59 -14.25
CA PHE A 359 8.63 9.21 -13.89
C PHE A 359 7.36 9.13 -13.06
N TYR A 360 6.66 7.99 -13.11
CA TYR A 360 5.50 7.76 -12.24
C TYR A 360 5.37 6.31 -11.83
N SER A 361 4.75 6.09 -10.67
CA SER A 361 4.21 4.80 -10.25
C SER A 361 2.90 5.00 -9.51
N GLN A 362 1.86 4.21 -9.90
CA GLN A 362 0.54 4.26 -9.27
C GLN A 362 -0.21 2.92 -9.40
N GLY A 363 -1.34 2.76 -8.69
CA GLY A 363 -2.29 1.69 -8.96
C GLY A 363 -1.88 0.32 -8.41
N CYS A 364 -1.40 0.26 -7.17
CA CYS A 364 -1.04 -1.00 -6.49
C CYS A 364 -2.22 -1.94 -6.25
N SER A 365 -3.46 -1.48 -6.44
CA SER A 365 -4.69 -2.28 -6.36
C SER A 365 -4.88 -3.06 -5.04
N GLY A 366 -4.44 -2.47 -3.92
CA GLY A 366 -4.55 -3.04 -2.58
C GLY A 366 -3.25 -3.61 -2.00
N HIS A 367 -2.30 -4.05 -2.82
CA HIS A 367 -0.99 -4.58 -2.39
C HIS A 367 0.09 -3.49 -2.33
N GLY A 368 -0.19 -2.38 -1.61
CA GLY A 368 0.62 -1.17 -1.70
C GLY A 368 1.91 -1.17 -0.88
N ILE A 369 1.95 -1.82 0.27
CA ILE A 369 3.07 -1.66 1.21
C ILE A 369 4.38 -2.19 0.61
N THR A 370 4.44 -3.44 0.25
CA THR A 370 5.65 -4.06 -0.34
C THR A 370 5.92 -3.54 -1.75
N TYR A 371 4.85 -3.42 -2.57
CA TYR A 371 5.00 -2.93 -3.93
C TYR A 371 5.59 -1.50 -3.99
N THR A 372 5.16 -0.56 -3.15
CA THR A 372 5.63 0.83 -3.22
C THR A 372 7.11 0.97 -2.85
N HIS A 373 7.61 0.12 -1.98
CA HIS A 373 9.04 0.06 -1.66
C HIS A 373 9.85 -0.52 -2.81
N LEU A 374 9.36 -1.58 -3.45
CA LEU A 374 9.92 -2.10 -4.69
C LEU A 374 9.89 -1.07 -5.82
N ALA A 375 8.75 -0.39 -6.01
CA ALA A 375 8.59 0.64 -7.04
C ALA A 375 9.59 1.79 -6.86
N GLY A 376 9.82 2.21 -5.60
CA GLY A 376 10.82 3.22 -5.30
C GLY A 376 12.22 2.82 -5.76
N LYS A 377 12.62 1.55 -5.55
CA LYS A 377 13.88 1.02 -6.04
C LYS A 377 13.94 0.96 -7.56
N VAL A 378 12.91 0.43 -8.20
CA VAL A 378 12.83 0.30 -9.67
C VAL A 378 12.88 1.67 -10.35
N LEU A 379 12.18 2.67 -9.80
CA LEU A 379 12.24 4.04 -10.30
C LEU A 379 13.64 4.64 -10.13
N SER A 380 14.28 4.43 -8.99
CA SER A 380 15.64 4.94 -8.72
C SER A 380 16.67 4.31 -9.64
N GLU A 381 16.60 3.00 -9.86
CA GLU A 381 17.46 2.27 -10.81
C GLU A 381 17.29 2.84 -12.23
N ALA A 382 16.06 3.05 -12.68
CA ALA A 382 15.78 3.62 -14.00
C ALA A 382 16.30 5.05 -14.14
N ILE A 383 16.17 5.89 -13.12
CA ILE A 383 16.72 7.26 -13.07
C ILE A 383 18.25 7.25 -13.18
N MET A 384 18.90 6.22 -12.65
CA MET A 384 20.35 6.02 -12.74
C MET A 384 20.80 5.28 -14.01
N GLY A 385 19.86 4.99 -14.95
CA GLY A 385 20.16 4.35 -16.23
C GLY A 385 20.01 2.82 -16.25
N GLN A 386 19.61 2.17 -15.15
CA GLN A 386 19.34 0.73 -15.08
C GLN A 386 17.85 0.46 -15.35
N THR A 387 17.48 0.25 -16.60
CA THR A 387 16.09 0.31 -17.04
C THR A 387 15.39 -1.05 -17.18
N ASP A 388 16.06 -2.18 -17.04
CA ASP A 388 15.50 -3.50 -17.34
C ASP A 388 14.24 -3.81 -16.53
N ARG A 389 14.28 -3.61 -15.23
CA ARG A 389 13.16 -3.85 -14.30
C ARG A 389 12.03 -2.85 -14.51
N PHE A 390 12.38 -1.59 -14.74
CA PHE A 390 11.43 -0.55 -15.10
C PHE A 390 10.70 -0.88 -16.41
N ASN A 391 11.43 -1.31 -17.43
CA ASN A 391 10.86 -1.69 -18.73
C ASN A 391 9.96 -2.92 -18.62
N ALA A 392 10.22 -3.85 -17.71
CA ALA A 392 9.31 -4.96 -17.43
C ALA A 392 7.94 -4.46 -16.95
N PHE A 393 7.90 -3.54 -15.99
CA PHE A 393 6.65 -2.90 -15.55
C PHE A 393 6.00 -2.05 -16.63
N ALA A 394 6.77 -1.24 -17.36
CA ALA A 394 6.26 -0.34 -18.40
C ALA A 394 5.60 -1.09 -19.57
N LYS A 395 5.97 -2.34 -19.79
CA LYS A 395 5.36 -3.23 -20.82
C LYS A 395 4.03 -3.83 -20.40
N LEU A 396 3.65 -3.76 -19.10
CA LEU A 396 2.35 -4.25 -18.67
C LEU A 396 1.22 -3.47 -19.34
N PRO A 397 0.17 -4.14 -19.84
CA PRO A 397 -0.92 -3.46 -20.49
C PRO A 397 -1.76 -2.64 -19.51
N HIS A 398 -1.97 -1.38 -19.84
CA HIS A 398 -2.77 -0.45 -19.02
C HIS A 398 -3.87 0.17 -19.84
N TYR A 399 -5.10 -0.30 -19.61
CA TYR A 399 -6.28 0.15 -20.32
C TYR A 399 -7.02 1.23 -19.52
N PRO A 400 -7.60 2.23 -20.20
CA PRO A 400 -8.54 3.15 -19.54
C PRO A 400 -9.79 2.38 -19.10
N PHE A 401 -10.44 2.87 -18.05
CA PHE A 401 -11.70 2.28 -17.60
C PHE A 401 -12.80 2.48 -18.66
N PRO A 402 -13.58 1.42 -18.98
CA PRO A 402 -14.70 1.51 -19.90
C PRO A 402 -15.70 2.61 -19.48
N GLY A 403 -16.11 3.45 -20.44
CA GLY A 403 -17.02 4.55 -20.17
C GLY A 403 -16.42 5.72 -19.39
N GLY A 404 -15.08 5.76 -19.23
CA GLY A 404 -14.35 6.85 -18.60
C GLY A 404 -14.78 7.12 -17.15
N GLU A 405 -14.69 8.37 -16.71
CA GLU A 405 -14.99 8.76 -15.32
C GLU A 405 -16.46 8.52 -14.93
N LEU A 406 -17.40 8.61 -15.87
CA LEU A 406 -18.82 8.46 -15.59
C LEU A 406 -19.21 7.01 -15.26
N LEU A 407 -18.66 6.03 -15.97
CA LEU A 407 -19.10 4.62 -15.87
C LEU A 407 -18.12 3.72 -15.12
N ARG A 408 -16.88 4.16 -14.84
CA ARG A 408 -15.90 3.33 -14.13
C ARG A 408 -16.38 2.85 -12.76
N ILE A 409 -17.10 3.70 -11.99
CA ILE A 409 -17.63 3.34 -10.67
C ILE A 409 -18.75 2.31 -10.77
N PRO A 410 -19.86 2.53 -11.52
CA PRO A 410 -20.94 1.55 -11.60
C PRO A 410 -20.51 0.21 -12.21
N PHE A 411 -19.64 0.19 -13.22
CA PHE A 411 -19.15 -1.07 -13.78
C PHE A 411 -18.29 -1.86 -12.80
N THR A 412 -17.42 -1.18 -12.08
CA THR A 412 -16.58 -1.86 -11.07
C THR A 412 -17.40 -2.35 -9.89
N ALA A 413 -18.40 -1.58 -9.45
CA ALA A 413 -19.33 -1.99 -8.40
C ALA A 413 -20.15 -3.23 -8.81
N ALA A 414 -20.63 -3.28 -10.04
CA ALA A 414 -21.33 -4.46 -10.58
C ALA A 414 -20.42 -5.70 -10.62
N GLY A 415 -19.16 -5.53 -11.08
CA GLY A 415 -18.16 -6.60 -11.05
C GLY A 415 -17.87 -7.10 -9.64
N ALA A 416 -17.71 -6.19 -8.67
CA ALA A 416 -17.48 -6.57 -7.27
C ALA A 416 -18.70 -7.30 -6.65
N ALA A 417 -19.91 -6.86 -6.96
CA ALA A 417 -21.13 -7.54 -6.52
C ALA A 417 -21.20 -8.98 -7.08
N TYR A 418 -20.84 -9.17 -8.35
CA TYR A 418 -20.75 -10.51 -8.95
C TYR A 418 -19.76 -11.42 -8.21
N TYR A 419 -18.54 -10.93 -7.94
CA TYR A 419 -17.54 -11.73 -7.22
C TYR A 419 -17.92 -11.98 -5.75
N SER A 420 -18.56 -11.02 -5.06
CA SER A 420 -19.09 -11.22 -3.72
C SER A 420 -20.18 -12.30 -3.66
N LEU A 421 -21.05 -12.38 -4.69
CA LEU A 421 -22.03 -13.47 -4.80
C LEU A 421 -21.34 -14.82 -5.00
N ARG A 422 -20.28 -14.86 -5.82
CA ARG A 422 -19.48 -16.08 -6.00
C ARG A 422 -18.84 -16.55 -4.69
N ASP A 423 -18.25 -15.65 -3.91
CA ASP A 423 -17.69 -15.97 -2.58
C ASP A 423 -18.78 -16.55 -1.67
N LYS A 424 -19.98 -15.91 -1.65
CA LYS A 424 -21.10 -16.35 -0.81
C LYS A 424 -21.61 -17.74 -1.16
N PHE A 425 -21.61 -18.12 -2.44
CA PHE A 425 -22.12 -19.41 -2.93
C PHE A 425 -21.01 -20.45 -3.16
N GLY A 426 -19.75 -20.10 -2.96
CA GLY A 426 -18.59 -21.00 -3.12
C GLY A 426 -18.30 -21.44 -4.56
N ILE A 427 -18.76 -20.67 -5.58
CA ILE A 427 -18.67 -20.98 -7.02
C ILE A 427 -17.61 -20.16 -7.76
#